data_883acfd3f35e56e857ac048d192a0fdb
#
_entry.id   883acfd3f35e56e857ac048d192a0fdb
#
_cell.length_a   1.000
_cell.length_b   1.000
_cell.length_c   1.000
_cell.angle_alpha   90.00
_cell.angle_beta   90.00
_cell.angle_gamma   90.00
#
_symmetry.space_group_name_H-M   'P 1'
#
loop_
_entity.id
_entity.type
_entity.pdbx_description
1 polymer ?
#
loop_
_entity_poly.entity_id
_entity_poly.type
_entity_poly.pdbx_seq_one_letter_code
_entity_poly.pdbx_strand_id
1 'polypeptide(L)'
;GQAREHAFLLKTLGVSQIILAINKMDDSKYSEDAYKAAKDKGEKLVKSVGYKVENVPAIPVSGWTGENLVKKAENMPWYSGKTLLEAFDDFTVPDKPTGKPLRLPIQDVYSITGVGTVPVGRVETGTMKPNDKIIVMPSGAAGEIKSIETHHQEMPSASAGDNIGFNLRGIEKKDIKRGDVLGTPDSPPNVAKEFKAQIIVINHPTAIAPGYTPVMHCHTAQVAATISAFEAKINPATGAAEEENPKFLKVGDSAIVRIKPVRPTCIETFQEFPEMGRFALRDMGSTIAAGVVKEITEKADK
;
A
#
# COMPACT_ATOMS: atom_id res chain seq x y z
N GLY A 1 14.78 -0.13 14.38
CA GLY A 1 14.61 -1.60 14.24
C GLY A 1 13.42 -1.94 13.37
N GLN A 2 13.30 -3.17 12.93
CA GLN A 2 12.28 -3.64 11.98
C GLN A 2 10.84 -3.24 12.34
N ALA A 3 10.45 -3.31 13.61
CA ALA A 3 9.10 -2.93 14.05
C ALA A 3 8.74 -1.48 13.68
N ARG A 4 9.70 -0.55 13.80
CA ARG A 4 9.50 0.86 13.43
C ARG A 4 9.33 1.00 11.92
N GLU A 5 10.18 0.34 11.15
CA GLU A 5 10.13 0.32 9.68
C GLU A 5 8.79 -0.22 9.17
N HIS A 6 8.35 -1.38 9.71
CA HIS A 6 7.05 -1.96 9.38
C HIS A 6 5.88 -1.05 9.76
N ALA A 7 5.91 -0.42 10.93
CA ALA A 7 4.85 0.49 11.37
C ALA A 7 4.73 1.72 10.45
N PHE A 8 5.86 2.31 10.02
CA PHE A 8 5.87 3.38 9.04
C PHE A 8 5.30 2.93 7.68
N LEU A 9 5.70 1.75 7.20
CA LEU A 9 5.18 1.18 5.96
C LEU A 9 3.67 0.99 6.02
N LEU A 10 3.17 0.34 7.07
CA LEU A 10 1.73 0.13 7.25
C LEU A 10 0.97 1.44 7.19
N LYS A 11 1.43 2.46 7.91
CA LYS A 11 0.78 3.78 7.92
C LYS A 11 0.81 4.44 6.55
N THR A 12 1.97 4.45 5.88
CA THR A 12 2.15 5.05 4.56
C THR A 12 1.32 4.33 3.49
N LEU A 13 1.26 2.99 3.56
CA LEU A 13 0.44 2.18 2.67
C LEU A 13 -1.07 2.21 2.99
N GLY A 14 -1.47 2.97 4.01
CA GLY A 14 -2.87 3.29 4.28
C GLY A 14 -3.58 2.32 5.22
N VAL A 15 -2.87 1.47 5.92
CA VAL A 15 -3.47 0.67 7.00
C VAL A 15 -3.91 1.64 8.10
N SER A 16 -5.22 1.75 8.31
CA SER A 16 -5.82 2.72 9.25
C SER A 16 -6.05 2.14 10.63
N GLN A 17 -6.26 0.83 10.73
CA GLN A 17 -6.60 0.12 11.96
C GLN A 17 -5.57 -0.95 12.27
N ILE A 18 -5.06 -0.98 13.48
CA ILE A 18 -4.05 -1.93 13.94
C ILE A 18 -4.32 -2.37 15.37
N ILE A 19 -3.80 -3.53 15.74
CA ILE A 19 -3.79 -4.07 17.11
C ILE A 19 -2.34 -4.30 17.51
N LEU A 20 -1.99 -3.97 18.74
CA LEU A 20 -0.72 -4.33 19.36
C LEU A 20 -0.88 -5.66 20.10
N ALA A 21 -0.53 -6.77 19.48
CA ALA A 21 -0.45 -8.05 20.14
C ALA A 21 0.90 -8.16 20.90
N ILE A 22 0.87 -8.08 22.21
CA ILE A 22 2.05 -8.24 23.07
C ILE A 22 2.25 -9.74 23.28
N ASN A 23 3.03 -10.33 22.39
CA ASN A 23 3.22 -11.79 22.34
C ASN A 23 4.32 -12.27 23.28
N LYS A 24 4.37 -13.62 23.46
CA LYS A 24 5.32 -14.35 24.32
C LYS A 24 5.15 -14.05 25.81
N MET A 25 3.89 -13.88 26.23
CA MET A 25 3.61 -13.68 27.66
C MET A 25 4.02 -14.87 28.52
N ASP A 26 4.09 -16.08 27.94
CA ASP A 26 4.63 -17.29 28.55
C ASP A 26 6.11 -17.14 28.96
N ASP A 27 6.95 -16.54 28.09
CA ASP A 27 8.38 -16.27 28.40
C ASP A 27 8.55 -15.35 29.62
N SER A 28 7.61 -14.41 29.82
CA SER A 28 7.59 -13.49 30.96
C SER A 28 6.80 -14.03 32.15
N LYS A 29 6.42 -15.31 32.13
CA LYS A 29 5.58 -15.97 33.18
C LYS A 29 4.27 -15.17 33.39
N TYR A 30 3.70 -14.64 32.33
CA TYR A 30 2.44 -13.88 32.32
C TYR A 30 2.45 -12.62 33.21
N SER A 31 3.61 -12.00 33.38
CA SER A 31 3.83 -10.83 34.25
C SER A 31 3.09 -9.59 33.72
N GLU A 32 2.29 -8.98 34.60
CA GLU A 32 1.62 -7.71 34.32
C GLU A 32 2.61 -6.56 34.07
N ASP A 33 3.72 -6.52 34.81
CA ASP A 33 4.75 -5.48 34.66
C ASP A 33 5.48 -5.60 33.32
N ALA A 34 5.77 -6.84 32.88
CA ALA A 34 6.35 -7.09 31.56
C ALA A 34 5.40 -6.64 30.44
N TYR A 35 4.10 -6.93 30.58
CA TYR A 35 3.09 -6.43 29.66
C TYR A 35 3.04 -4.91 29.61
N LYS A 36 2.93 -4.23 30.77
CA LYS A 36 2.89 -2.76 30.85
C LYS A 36 4.10 -2.12 30.18
N ALA A 37 5.30 -2.64 30.43
CA ALA A 37 6.52 -2.14 29.82
C ALA A 37 6.55 -2.33 28.30
N ALA A 38 6.08 -3.47 27.80
CA ALA A 38 6.02 -3.74 26.35
C ALA A 38 4.92 -2.90 25.67
N LYS A 39 3.76 -2.77 26.30
CA LYS A 39 2.66 -1.91 25.87
C LYS A 39 3.12 -0.46 25.71
N ASP A 40 3.75 0.12 26.72
CA ASP A 40 4.26 1.50 26.69
C ASP A 40 5.25 1.74 25.51
N LYS A 41 6.14 0.78 25.26
CA LYS A 41 7.04 0.84 24.10
C LYS A 41 6.29 0.77 22.78
N GLY A 42 5.29 -0.11 22.67
CA GLY A 42 4.45 -0.26 21.50
C GLY A 42 3.61 0.99 21.22
N GLU A 43 2.98 1.56 22.25
CA GLU A 43 2.20 2.80 22.16
C GLU A 43 3.05 4.00 21.71
N LYS A 44 4.25 4.14 22.25
CA LYS A 44 5.21 5.15 21.80
C LYS A 44 5.58 4.98 20.33
N LEU A 45 5.78 3.74 19.90
CA LEU A 45 6.08 3.44 18.50
C LEU A 45 4.92 3.82 17.58
N VAL A 46 3.71 3.35 17.84
CA VAL A 46 2.54 3.62 16.97
C VAL A 46 2.17 5.09 16.94
N LYS A 47 2.32 5.79 18.09
CA LYS A 47 2.18 7.24 18.17
C LYS A 47 3.21 7.97 17.28
N SER A 48 4.47 7.51 17.28
CA SER A 48 5.55 8.12 16.49
C SER A 48 5.34 8.03 14.99
N VAL A 49 4.52 7.08 14.52
CA VAL A 49 4.17 6.90 13.10
C VAL A 49 2.80 7.48 12.73
N GLY A 50 2.12 8.14 13.69
CA GLY A 50 0.90 8.89 13.45
C GLY A 50 -0.41 8.11 13.62
N TYR A 51 -0.41 7.00 14.36
CA TYR A 51 -1.65 6.40 14.85
C TYR A 51 -2.11 7.08 16.14
N LYS A 52 -3.42 7.14 16.35
CA LYS A 52 -4.01 7.57 17.61
C LYS A 52 -4.02 6.40 18.57
N VAL A 53 -3.26 6.50 19.65
CA VAL A 53 -3.05 5.40 20.61
C VAL A 53 -4.36 4.89 21.21
N GLU A 54 -5.32 5.80 21.44
CA GLU A 54 -6.66 5.48 21.95
C GLU A 54 -7.45 4.53 21.05
N ASN A 55 -7.10 4.45 19.75
CA ASN A 55 -7.73 3.57 18.77
C ASN A 55 -6.91 2.28 18.50
N VAL A 56 -5.86 2.06 19.28
CA VAL A 56 -4.95 0.90 19.09
C VAL A 56 -4.99 0.04 20.34
N PRO A 57 -5.84 -1.00 20.38
CA PRO A 57 -5.88 -1.90 21.53
C PRO A 57 -4.57 -2.66 21.67
N ALA A 58 -4.06 -2.77 22.91
CA ALA A 58 -2.91 -3.57 23.24
C ALA A 58 -3.38 -4.85 23.98
N ILE A 59 -3.07 -6.00 23.44
CA ILE A 59 -3.59 -7.29 23.89
C ILE A 59 -2.43 -8.22 24.27
N PRO A 60 -2.33 -8.68 25.53
CA PRO A 60 -1.35 -9.67 25.93
C PRO A 60 -1.75 -11.04 25.39
N VAL A 61 -0.83 -11.74 24.73
CA VAL A 61 -1.07 -13.06 24.14
C VAL A 61 0.13 -13.98 24.29
N SER A 62 -0.10 -15.29 24.25
CA SER A 62 0.94 -16.26 23.95
C SER A 62 0.55 -17.07 22.72
N GLY A 63 1.23 -16.85 21.63
CA GLY A 63 1.04 -17.62 20.40
C GLY A 63 1.49 -19.07 20.53
N TRP A 64 2.35 -19.38 21.51
CA TRP A 64 2.84 -20.73 21.76
C TRP A 64 1.83 -21.59 22.53
N THR A 65 1.23 -21.03 23.59
CA THR A 65 0.28 -21.76 24.45
C THR A 65 -1.19 -21.53 24.05
N GLY A 66 -1.45 -20.56 23.15
CA GLY A 66 -2.81 -20.21 22.73
C GLY A 66 -3.54 -19.25 23.70
N GLU A 67 -2.87 -18.80 24.75
CA GLU A 67 -3.45 -17.92 25.77
C GLU A 67 -3.88 -16.57 25.18
N ASN A 68 -5.11 -16.19 25.49
CA ASN A 68 -5.77 -14.94 25.09
C ASN A 68 -5.85 -14.70 23.54
N LEU A 69 -5.71 -15.76 22.75
CA LEU A 69 -5.96 -15.70 21.31
C LEU A 69 -7.46 -15.78 21.02
N VAL A 70 -8.10 -16.87 21.40
CA VAL A 70 -9.53 -17.16 21.20
C VAL A 70 -10.31 -17.14 22.51
N LYS A 71 -9.72 -17.70 23.56
CA LYS A 71 -10.30 -17.74 24.91
C LYS A 71 -9.48 -16.87 25.84
N LYS A 72 -10.14 -16.29 26.84
CA LYS A 72 -9.46 -15.50 27.89
C LYS A 72 -8.44 -16.37 28.62
N ALA A 73 -7.29 -15.77 28.89
CA ALA A 73 -6.20 -16.44 29.57
C ALA A 73 -6.49 -16.58 31.07
N GLU A 74 -6.39 -17.79 31.60
CA GLU A 74 -6.49 -18.03 33.04
C GLU A 74 -5.24 -17.54 33.78
N ASN A 75 -4.08 -17.57 33.13
CA ASN A 75 -2.80 -17.13 33.66
C ASN A 75 -2.60 -15.62 33.73
N MET A 76 -3.54 -14.84 33.16
CA MET A 76 -3.50 -13.37 33.16
C MET A 76 -4.76 -12.77 33.77
N PRO A 77 -5.10 -13.05 35.05
CA PRO A 77 -6.33 -12.57 35.71
C PRO A 77 -6.38 -11.04 35.84
N TRP A 78 -5.22 -10.38 35.75
CA TRP A 78 -5.09 -8.92 35.76
C TRP A 78 -5.55 -8.27 34.44
N TYR A 79 -5.72 -9.05 33.35
CA TYR A 79 -6.17 -8.55 32.07
C TYR A 79 -7.66 -8.83 31.88
N SER A 80 -8.48 -7.78 31.91
CA SER A 80 -9.94 -7.86 31.74
C SER A 80 -10.42 -7.50 30.33
N GLY A 81 -9.50 -7.18 29.42
CA GLY A 81 -9.80 -6.78 28.05
C GLY A 81 -10.24 -7.92 27.13
N LYS A 82 -10.36 -7.62 25.85
CA LYS A 82 -10.75 -8.58 24.80
C LYS A 82 -9.63 -9.57 24.48
N THR A 83 -10.00 -10.75 24.01
CA THR A 83 -9.08 -11.65 23.32
C THR A 83 -8.68 -11.07 21.98
N LEU A 84 -7.65 -11.64 21.35
CA LEU A 84 -7.23 -11.18 20.02
C LEU A 84 -8.34 -11.37 18.97
N LEU A 85 -9.06 -12.50 19.02
CA LEU A 85 -10.17 -12.78 18.10
C LEU A 85 -11.32 -11.79 18.29
N GLU A 86 -11.73 -11.53 19.54
CA GLU A 86 -12.77 -10.52 19.84
C GLU A 86 -12.39 -9.11 19.38
N ALA A 87 -11.10 -8.77 19.39
CA ALA A 87 -10.63 -7.46 18.93
C ALA A 87 -10.65 -7.32 17.40
N PHE A 88 -10.58 -8.41 16.65
CA PHE A 88 -10.77 -8.35 15.19
C PHE A 88 -12.20 -7.98 14.81
N ASP A 89 -13.21 -8.34 15.62
CA ASP A 89 -14.60 -7.99 15.37
C ASP A 89 -14.87 -6.48 15.51
N ASP A 90 -13.96 -5.74 16.16
CA ASP A 90 -14.05 -4.27 16.25
C ASP A 90 -13.54 -3.55 14.99
N PHE A 91 -12.90 -4.25 14.07
CA PHE A 91 -12.47 -3.62 12.84
C PHE A 91 -13.64 -3.23 11.96
N THR A 92 -13.64 -1.98 11.56
CA THR A 92 -14.63 -1.45 10.61
C THR A 92 -14.13 -1.63 9.19
N VAL A 93 -15.00 -2.09 8.31
CA VAL A 93 -14.68 -2.17 6.87
C VAL A 93 -14.67 -0.73 6.34
N PRO A 94 -13.57 -0.27 5.72
CA PRO A 94 -13.53 1.04 5.09
C PRO A 94 -14.56 1.16 3.96
N ASP A 95 -15.07 2.36 3.74
CA ASP A 95 -15.92 2.64 2.59
C ASP A 95 -15.19 2.29 1.30
N LYS A 96 -15.84 1.51 0.44
CA LYS A 96 -15.29 1.12 -0.84
C LYS A 96 -15.46 2.26 -1.85
N PRO A 97 -14.40 2.71 -2.54
CA PRO A 97 -14.47 3.80 -3.50
C PRO A 97 -15.11 3.37 -4.84
N THR A 98 -16.31 2.84 -4.78
CA THR A 98 -17.06 2.32 -5.96
C THR A 98 -17.55 3.42 -6.89
N GLY A 99 -17.75 4.64 -6.39
CA GLY A 99 -18.15 5.80 -7.19
C GLY A 99 -17.02 6.49 -7.96
N LYS A 100 -15.77 6.05 -7.78
CA LYS A 100 -14.62 6.57 -8.53
C LYS A 100 -14.46 5.83 -9.86
N PRO A 101 -13.72 6.41 -10.83
CA PRO A 101 -13.33 5.69 -12.04
C PRO A 101 -12.62 4.37 -11.73
N LEU A 102 -12.82 3.39 -12.60
CA LEU A 102 -12.21 2.06 -12.46
C LEU A 102 -10.68 2.14 -12.48
N ARG A 103 -10.05 1.53 -11.48
CA ARG A 103 -8.60 1.27 -11.41
C ARG A 103 -8.37 -0.15 -10.92
N LEU A 104 -7.77 -0.98 -11.76
CA LEU A 104 -7.38 -2.34 -11.43
C LEU A 104 -5.94 -2.58 -11.87
N PRO A 105 -4.98 -2.54 -10.93
CA PRO A 105 -3.60 -2.93 -11.21
C PRO A 105 -3.49 -4.42 -11.51
N ILE A 106 -2.89 -4.76 -12.65
CA ILE A 106 -2.69 -6.14 -13.07
C ILE A 106 -1.56 -6.76 -12.24
N GLN A 107 -1.88 -7.84 -11.56
CA GLN A 107 -0.92 -8.60 -10.75
C GLN A 107 -0.22 -9.68 -11.56
N ASP A 108 -0.94 -10.36 -12.45
CA ASP A 108 -0.41 -11.37 -13.36
C ASP A 108 -1.32 -11.53 -14.58
N VAL A 109 -0.82 -12.19 -15.64
CA VAL A 109 -1.59 -12.43 -16.87
C VAL A 109 -1.39 -13.87 -17.31
N TYR A 110 -2.49 -14.61 -17.41
CA TYR A 110 -2.50 -15.98 -17.86
C TYR A 110 -3.08 -16.08 -19.28
N SER A 111 -2.61 -17.08 -20.04
CA SER A 111 -3.24 -17.52 -21.28
C SER A 111 -3.80 -18.90 -21.04
N ILE A 112 -5.11 -19.04 -21.10
CA ILE A 112 -5.80 -20.30 -20.80
C ILE A 112 -6.40 -20.84 -22.10
N THR A 113 -6.03 -22.06 -22.48
CA THR A 113 -6.54 -22.72 -23.70
C THR A 113 -8.06 -22.79 -23.67
N GLY A 114 -8.70 -22.33 -24.72
CA GLY A 114 -10.17 -22.29 -24.86
C GLY A 114 -10.84 -21.08 -24.16
N VAL A 115 -10.12 -20.36 -23.30
CA VAL A 115 -10.63 -19.17 -22.60
C VAL A 115 -10.06 -17.90 -23.21
N GLY A 116 -8.74 -17.83 -23.34
CA GLY A 116 -8.01 -16.66 -23.87
C GLY A 116 -7.12 -15.98 -22.83
N THR A 117 -7.03 -14.66 -22.91
CA THR A 117 -6.22 -13.82 -22.00
C THR A 117 -6.98 -13.56 -20.72
N VAL A 118 -6.41 -13.97 -19.59
CA VAL A 118 -7.00 -13.85 -18.24
C VAL A 118 -6.03 -13.12 -17.32
N PRO A 119 -6.15 -11.79 -17.22
CA PRO A 119 -5.45 -11.05 -16.17
C PRO A 119 -6.08 -11.32 -14.79
N VAL A 120 -5.28 -11.18 -13.76
CA VAL A 120 -5.72 -11.21 -12.36
C VAL A 120 -5.28 -9.94 -11.64
N GLY A 121 -6.09 -9.46 -10.73
CA GLY A 121 -5.78 -8.28 -9.94
C GLY A 121 -6.86 -7.94 -8.94
N ARG A 122 -6.62 -6.89 -8.17
CA ARG A 122 -7.59 -6.34 -7.25
C ARG A 122 -8.19 -5.07 -7.83
N VAL A 123 -9.51 -4.95 -7.76
CA VAL A 123 -10.17 -3.69 -8.07
C VAL A 123 -9.87 -2.70 -6.94
N GLU A 124 -9.11 -1.65 -7.22
CA GLU A 124 -8.77 -0.64 -6.22
C GLU A 124 -9.85 0.44 -6.11
N THR A 125 -10.42 0.87 -7.24
CA THR A 125 -11.53 1.82 -7.30
C THR A 125 -12.51 1.47 -8.40
N GLY A 126 -13.75 1.94 -8.26
CA GLY A 126 -14.80 1.76 -9.25
C GLY A 126 -15.46 0.38 -9.23
N THR A 127 -16.14 0.09 -10.31
CA THR A 127 -16.85 -1.17 -10.56
C THR A 127 -16.64 -1.63 -11.99
N MET A 128 -16.79 -2.91 -12.25
CA MET A 128 -16.71 -3.48 -13.60
C MET A 128 -17.69 -4.65 -13.76
N LYS A 129 -18.16 -4.87 -14.98
CA LYS A 129 -19.07 -5.97 -15.34
C LYS A 129 -18.75 -6.52 -16.74
N PRO A 130 -19.23 -7.71 -17.10
CA PRO A 130 -19.14 -8.21 -18.46
C PRO A 130 -19.71 -7.21 -19.48
N ASN A 131 -19.06 -7.15 -20.64
CA ASN A 131 -19.28 -6.24 -21.76
C ASN A 131 -18.86 -4.77 -21.52
N ASP A 132 -18.26 -4.43 -20.38
CA ASP A 132 -17.66 -3.11 -20.21
C ASP A 132 -16.43 -2.96 -21.11
N LYS A 133 -16.35 -1.81 -21.80
CA LYS A 133 -15.16 -1.42 -22.57
C LYS A 133 -14.06 -0.95 -21.63
N ILE A 134 -12.86 -1.43 -21.86
CA ILE A 134 -11.70 -1.11 -21.02
C ILE A 134 -10.50 -0.69 -21.85
N ILE A 135 -9.59 -0.01 -21.19
CA ILE A 135 -8.25 0.32 -21.67
C ILE A 135 -7.22 -0.06 -20.62
N VAL A 136 -6.10 -0.61 -21.07
CA VAL A 136 -4.95 -0.95 -20.19
C VAL A 136 -3.80 0.00 -20.48
N MET A 137 -3.36 0.74 -19.48
CA MET A 137 -2.24 1.65 -19.59
C MET A 137 -0.98 1.05 -18.93
N PRO A 138 0.25 1.36 -19.41
CA PRO A 138 0.62 2.33 -20.43
C PRO A 138 0.55 1.82 -21.88
N SER A 139 0.20 0.55 -22.12
CA SER A 139 0.21 -0.02 -23.49
C SER A 139 -0.83 0.59 -24.41
N GLY A 140 -1.92 1.17 -23.88
CA GLY A 140 -3.05 1.66 -24.67
C GLY A 140 -3.93 0.53 -25.24
N ALA A 141 -3.71 -0.73 -24.82
CA ALA A 141 -4.49 -1.85 -25.31
C ALA A 141 -5.96 -1.71 -24.90
N ALA A 142 -6.85 -1.68 -25.89
CA ALA A 142 -8.30 -1.53 -25.68
C ALA A 142 -9.04 -2.85 -25.96
N GLY A 143 -10.02 -3.13 -25.15
CA GLY A 143 -10.80 -4.37 -25.26
C GLY A 143 -12.10 -4.32 -24.47
N GLU A 144 -12.64 -5.49 -24.24
CA GLU A 144 -13.92 -5.68 -23.55
C GLU A 144 -13.80 -6.82 -22.54
N ILE A 145 -14.46 -6.70 -21.40
CA ILE A 145 -14.55 -7.74 -20.39
C ILE A 145 -15.55 -8.80 -20.88
N LYS A 146 -15.12 -10.06 -21.00
CA LYS A 146 -15.97 -11.17 -21.39
C LYS A 146 -16.65 -11.82 -20.19
N SER A 147 -15.89 -12.12 -19.14
CA SER A 147 -16.38 -12.71 -17.89
C SER A 147 -15.48 -12.30 -16.72
N ILE A 148 -16.01 -12.41 -15.51
CA ILE A 148 -15.33 -12.12 -14.26
C ILE A 148 -15.49 -13.32 -13.34
N GLU A 149 -14.41 -13.75 -12.69
CA GLU A 149 -14.40 -14.90 -11.79
C GLU A 149 -13.64 -14.60 -10.50
N THR A 150 -14.11 -15.16 -9.41
CA THR A 150 -13.39 -15.27 -8.14
C THR A 150 -13.55 -16.67 -7.58
N HIS A 151 -12.47 -17.29 -7.11
CA HIS A 151 -12.48 -18.65 -6.56
C HIS A 151 -13.21 -19.69 -7.45
N HIS A 152 -13.00 -19.59 -8.78
CA HIS A 152 -13.68 -20.43 -9.80
C HIS A 152 -15.21 -20.28 -9.85
N GLN A 153 -15.74 -19.18 -9.36
CA GLN A 153 -17.15 -18.83 -9.47
C GLN A 153 -17.30 -17.57 -10.32
N GLU A 154 -18.19 -17.64 -11.31
CA GLU A 154 -18.51 -16.51 -12.16
C GLU A 154 -19.25 -15.43 -11.37
N MET A 155 -18.89 -14.18 -11.62
CA MET A 155 -19.48 -13.02 -10.96
C MET A 155 -20.20 -12.12 -11.98
N PRO A 156 -21.40 -11.61 -11.65
CA PRO A 156 -22.11 -10.65 -12.50
C PRO A 156 -21.44 -9.28 -12.55
N SER A 157 -20.65 -8.93 -11.55
CA SER A 157 -19.88 -7.69 -11.45
C SER A 157 -18.80 -7.79 -10.37
N ALA A 158 -17.79 -6.93 -10.45
CA ALA A 158 -16.79 -6.76 -9.40
C ALA A 158 -16.70 -5.29 -9.00
N SER A 159 -16.30 -5.03 -7.76
CA SER A 159 -16.21 -3.70 -7.16
C SER A 159 -14.92 -3.52 -6.38
N ALA A 160 -14.62 -2.28 -6.00
CA ALA A 160 -13.46 -1.96 -5.18
C ALA A 160 -13.32 -2.90 -3.98
N GLY A 161 -12.14 -3.50 -3.83
CA GLY A 161 -11.80 -4.50 -2.82
C GLY A 161 -11.83 -5.95 -3.30
N ASP A 162 -12.47 -6.26 -4.43
CA ASP A 162 -12.56 -7.63 -4.93
C ASP A 162 -11.28 -8.06 -5.64
N ASN A 163 -10.77 -9.26 -5.31
CA ASN A 163 -9.69 -9.92 -6.05
C ASN A 163 -10.31 -10.85 -7.10
N ILE A 164 -9.98 -10.61 -8.35
CA ILE A 164 -10.64 -11.27 -9.47
C ILE A 164 -9.67 -11.74 -10.55
N GLY A 165 -10.06 -12.79 -11.25
CA GLY A 165 -9.62 -13.11 -12.60
C GLY A 165 -10.70 -12.67 -13.59
N PHE A 166 -10.31 -12.18 -14.76
CA PHE A 166 -11.29 -11.77 -15.75
C PHE A 166 -10.78 -12.06 -17.17
N ASN A 167 -11.70 -12.49 -18.03
CA ASN A 167 -11.39 -12.80 -19.41
C ASN A 167 -11.56 -11.56 -20.28
N LEU A 168 -10.58 -11.31 -21.15
CA LEU A 168 -10.59 -10.18 -22.08
C LEU A 168 -10.84 -10.59 -23.52
N ARG A 169 -11.62 -9.79 -24.23
CA ARG A 169 -11.78 -9.84 -25.69
C ARG A 169 -11.00 -8.68 -26.32
N GLY A 170 -10.24 -8.97 -27.38
CA GLY A 170 -9.52 -7.95 -28.14
C GLY A 170 -8.14 -7.60 -27.60
N ILE A 171 -7.68 -8.22 -26.50
CA ILE A 171 -6.35 -8.03 -25.91
C ILE A 171 -5.65 -9.37 -25.80
N GLU A 172 -4.41 -9.45 -26.30
CA GLU A 172 -3.58 -10.65 -26.18
C GLU A 172 -2.66 -10.53 -24.95
N LYS A 173 -2.18 -11.69 -24.45
CA LYS A 173 -1.26 -11.73 -23.31
C LYS A 173 0.01 -10.88 -23.49
N LYS A 174 0.52 -10.77 -24.74
CA LYS A 174 1.72 -9.98 -25.06
C LYS A 174 1.54 -8.47 -24.91
N ASP A 175 0.27 -7.97 -24.96
CA ASP A 175 -0.08 -6.56 -24.96
C ASP A 175 -0.11 -5.96 -23.56
N ILE A 176 -0.21 -6.81 -22.54
CA ILE A 176 -0.37 -6.42 -21.14
C ILE A 176 0.54 -7.23 -20.21
N LYS A 177 0.90 -6.65 -19.08
CA LYS A 177 1.80 -7.27 -18.11
C LYS A 177 1.52 -6.81 -16.69
N ARG A 178 2.13 -7.48 -15.73
CA ARG A 178 2.17 -7.03 -14.34
C ARG A 178 2.63 -5.58 -14.23
N GLY A 179 1.90 -4.79 -13.44
CA GLY A 179 2.19 -3.38 -13.21
C GLY A 179 1.43 -2.43 -14.13
N ASP A 180 0.85 -2.94 -15.22
CA ASP A 180 -0.10 -2.17 -16.01
C ASP A 180 -1.41 -2.00 -15.22
N VAL A 181 -2.19 -0.98 -15.56
CA VAL A 181 -3.44 -0.65 -14.87
C VAL A 181 -4.59 -0.59 -15.87
N LEU A 182 -5.65 -1.31 -15.55
CA LEU A 182 -6.90 -1.29 -16.30
C LEU A 182 -7.80 -0.17 -15.78
N GLY A 183 -8.40 0.54 -16.71
CA GLY A 183 -9.42 1.57 -16.48
C GLY A 183 -10.44 1.59 -17.60
N THR A 184 -11.26 2.63 -17.63
CA THR A 184 -12.24 2.85 -18.71
C THR A 184 -11.70 3.83 -19.75
N PRO A 185 -12.13 3.73 -21.04
CA PRO A 185 -11.71 4.68 -22.08
C PRO A 185 -12.02 6.14 -21.76
N ASP A 186 -13.12 6.40 -21.04
CA ASP A 186 -13.54 7.75 -20.65
C ASP A 186 -12.66 8.33 -19.52
N SER A 187 -12.04 7.46 -18.73
CA SER A 187 -11.13 7.85 -17.64
C SER A 187 -9.94 6.90 -17.57
N PRO A 188 -9.02 6.98 -18.54
CA PRO A 188 -7.85 6.11 -18.58
C PRO A 188 -6.92 6.39 -17.39
N PRO A 189 -6.22 5.37 -16.86
CA PRO A 189 -5.18 5.58 -15.84
C PRO A 189 -4.11 6.56 -16.31
N ASN A 190 -3.67 7.44 -15.41
CA ASN A 190 -2.58 8.36 -15.71
C ASN A 190 -1.25 7.58 -15.82
N VAL A 191 -0.44 7.98 -16.80
CA VAL A 191 0.90 7.45 -17.03
C VAL A 191 1.91 8.56 -16.83
N ALA A 192 2.77 8.45 -15.81
CA ALA A 192 3.75 9.46 -15.47
C ALA A 192 5.13 9.14 -16.04
N LYS A 193 5.78 10.16 -16.61
CA LYS A 193 7.22 10.24 -16.89
C LYS A 193 7.96 10.92 -15.74
N GLU A 194 7.33 11.91 -15.10
CA GLU A 194 7.82 12.58 -13.89
C GLU A 194 6.65 12.92 -12.98
N PHE A 195 6.88 12.87 -11.70
CA PHE A 195 5.91 13.30 -10.70
C PHE A 195 6.59 13.88 -9.46
N LYS A 196 5.86 14.75 -8.77
CA LYS A 196 6.22 15.30 -7.48
C LYS A 196 5.60 14.45 -6.37
N ALA A 197 6.39 14.14 -5.37
CA ALA A 197 5.96 13.32 -4.23
C ALA A 197 6.45 13.88 -2.91
N GLN A 198 5.69 13.59 -1.86
CA GLN A 198 6.17 13.71 -0.49
C GLN A 198 6.67 12.35 -0.05
N ILE A 199 7.92 12.29 0.40
CA ILE A 199 8.53 11.06 0.92
C ILE A 199 8.95 11.24 2.37
N ILE A 200 9.08 10.11 3.08
CA ILE A 200 9.79 9.99 4.35
C ILE A 200 10.89 8.95 4.20
N VAL A 201 12.11 9.30 4.61
CA VAL A 201 13.24 8.38 4.59
C VAL A 201 13.19 7.50 5.83
N ILE A 202 13.02 6.19 5.63
CA ILE A 202 12.81 5.21 6.70
C ILE A 202 14.12 4.56 7.11
N ASN A 203 14.95 4.18 6.11
CA ASN A 203 16.19 3.46 6.32
C ASN A 203 17.17 3.76 5.18
N HIS A 204 18.40 4.11 5.50
CA HIS A 204 19.52 4.21 4.56
C HIS A 204 20.83 4.23 5.35
N PRO A 205 21.88 3.53 4.90
CA PRO A 205 23.16 3.47 5.65
C PRO A 205 23.87 4.83 5.76
N THR A 206 23.61 5.72 4.81
CA THR A 206 24.21 7.06 4.75
C THR A 206 23.11 8.13 4.55
N ALA A 207 23.30 9.04 3.62
CA ALA A 207 22.31 10.01 3.18
C ALA A 207 21.96 9.77 1.71
N ILE A 208 20.73 10.13 1.31
CA ILE A 208 20.26 10.08 -0.07
C ILE A 208 20.57 11.45 -0.72
N ALA A 209 21.05 11.43 -1.97
CA ALA A 209 21.28 12.63 -2.76
C ALA A 209 20.46 12.58 -4.07
N PRO A 210 20.26 13.73 -4.74
CA PRO A 210 19.67 13.73 -6.10
C PRO A 210 20.46 12.82 -7.04
N GLY A 211 19.76 12.10 -7.92
CA GLY A 211 20.33 11.08 -8.79
C GLY A 211 20.24 9.65 -8.24
N TYR A 212 19.89 9.47 -6.97
CA TYR A 212 19.67 8.15 -6.40
C TYR A 212 18.49 7.45 -7.07
N THR A 213 18.69 6.17 -7.45
CA THR A 213 17.75 5.43 -8.31
C THR A 213 17.36 4.07 -7.68
N PRO A 214 16.55 4.06 -6.63
CA PRO A 214 16.00 2.83 -6.04
C PRO A 214 14.90 2.21 -6.91
N VAL A 215 14.42 1.02 -6.53
CA VAL A 215 13.24 0.40 -7.13
C VAL A 215 11.99 0.95 -6.44
N MET A 216 11.14 1.61 -7.21
CA MET A 216 9.82 2.06 -6.78
C MET A 216 8.82 0.90 -6.87
N HIS A 217 8.12 0.64 -5.79
CA HIS A 217 6.99 -0.27 -5.69
C HIS A 217 5.72 0.57 -5.56
N CYS A 218 4.88 0.58 -6.58
CA CYS A 218 3.60 1.27 -6.60
C CYS A 218 2.53 0.27 -7.07
N HIS A 219 1.49 0.03 -6.26
CA HIS A 219 0.53 -1.06 -6.48
C HIS A 219 1.25 -2.36 -6.88
N THR A 220 1.00 -2.92 -8.10
CA THR A 220 1.67 -4.14 -8.59
C THR A 220 2.95 -3.84 -9.40
N ALA A 221 3.23 -2.57 -9.72
CA ALA A 221 4.39 -2.17 -10.49
C ALA A 221 5.68 -2.15 -9.66
N GLN A 222 6.77 -2.59 -10.28
CA GLN A 222 8.12 -2.49 -9.76
C GLN A 222 8.99 -1.88 -10.86
N VAL A 223 9.48 -0.66 -10.64
CA VAL A 223 10.21 0.12 -11.64
C VAL A 223 11.32 0.91 -10.96
N ALA A 224 12.54 0.86 -11.49
CA ALA A 224 13.58 1.76 -11.03
C ALA A 224 13.15 3.22 -11.25
N ALA A 225 13.36 4.07 -10.28
CA ALA A 225 12.91 5.46 -10.34
C ALA A 225 13.97 6.39 -9.73
N THR A 226 14.39 7.37 -10.50
CA THR A 226 15.41 8.33 -10.08
C THR A 226 14.77 9.48 -9.31
N ILE A 227 15.26 9.76 -8.13
CA ILE A 227 14.95 11.00 -7.41
C ILE A 227 15.79 12.10 -8.07
N SER A 228 15.18 12.87 -8.98
CA SER A 228 15.88 13.86 -9.81
C SER A 228 16.21 15.16 -9.07
N ALA A 229 15.36 15.54 -8.10
CA ALA A 229 15.55 16.73 -7.28
C ALA A 229 14.86 16.62 -5.93
N PHE A 230 15.40 17.32 -4.94
CA PHE A 230 14.73 17.63 -3.68
C PHE A 230 14.25 19.08 -3.75
N GLU A 231 12.95 19.32 -3.62
CA GLU A 231 12.40 20.68 -3.65
C GLU A 231 12.44 21.32 -2.25
N ALA A 232 12.00 20.59 -1.24
CA ALA A 232 12.00 21.09 0.12
C ALA A 232 12.03 19.94 1.13
N LYS A 233 12.76 20.11 2.23
CA LYS A 233 12.60 19.33 3.44
C LYS A 233 11.45 19.93 4.23
N ILE A 234 10.55 19.07 4.71
CA ILE A 234 9.32 19.48 5.40
C ILE A 234 9.23 18.88 6.80
N ASN A 235 8.61 19.61 7.69
CA ASN A 235 8.22 19.08 8.99
C ASN A 235 7.08 18.08 8.82
N PRO A 236 7.23 16.82 9.21
CA PRO A 236 6.20 15.81 8.99
C PRO A 236 4.90 16.03 9.80
N ALA A 237 4.98 16.83 10.89
CA ALA A 237 3.82 17.11 11.73
C ALA A 237 3.01 18.31 11.22
N THR A 238 3.67 19.35 10.73
CA THR A 238 3.04 20.60 10.31
C THR A 238 2.91 20.74 8.79
N GLY A 239 3.71 20.01 8.02
CA GLY A 239 3.81 20.15 6.56
C GLY A 239 4.57 21.40 6.10
N ALA A 240 5.08 22.22 7.03
CA ALA A 240 5.82 23.44 6.70
C ALA A 240 7.21 23.10 6.14
N ALA A 241 7.67 23.90 5.16
CA ALA A 241 9.03 23.80 4.64
C ALA A 241 10.03 24.23 5.71
N GLU A 242 11.05 23.42 5.94
CA GLU A 242 12.16 23.68 6.87
C GLU A 242 13.44 24.10 6.13
N GLU A 243 13.67 23.53 4.94
CA GLU A 243 14.85 23.80 4.11
C GLU A 243 14.46 23.65 2.65
N GLU A 244 14.78 24.66 1.83
CA GLU A 244 14.58 24.60 0.38
C GLU A 244 15.79 24.00 -0.33
N ASN A 245 15.56 23.18 -1.35
CA ASN A 245 16.59 22.54 -2.16
C ASN A 245 17.70 21.86 -1.35
N PRO A 246 17.35 20.97 -0.39
CA PRO A 246 18.35 20.32 0.44
C PRO A 246 19.30 19.48 -0.44
N LYS A 247 20.58 19.45 -0.07
CA LYS A 247 21.60 18.68 -0.81
C LYS A 247 21.50 17.18 -0.56
N PHE A 248 20.98 16.78 0.59
CA PHE A 248 20.81 15.38 0.99
C PHE A 248 19.66 15.22 1.98
N LEU A 249 19.14 14.00 2.07
CA LEU A 249 18.15 13.58 3.07
C LEU A 249 18.73 12.45 3.92
N LYS A 250 18.42 12.46 5.21
CA LYS A 250 18.79 11.42 6.19
C LYS A 250 17.57 10.65 6.66
N VAL A 251 17.82 9.53 7.32
CA VAL A 251 16.76 8.75 7.99
C VAL A 251 15.96 9.63 8.95
N GLY A 252 14.65 9.62 8.79
CA GLY A 252 13.69 10.43 9.54
C GLY A 252 13.30 11.74 8.85
N ASP A 253 14.02 12.17 7.82
CA ASP A 253 13.66 13.36 7.06
C ASP A 253 12.41 13.11 6.20
N SER A 254 11.56 14.11 6.13
CA SER A 254 10.44 14.17 5.18
C SER A 254 10.69 15.27 4.16
N ALA A 255 10.42 15.01 2.89
CA ALA A 255 10.73 15.97 1.84
C ALA A 255 9.75 15.89 0.66
N ILE A 256 9.63 17.02 -0.06
CA ILE A 256 9.03 17.08 -1.38
C ILE A 256 10.14 16.84 -2.40
N VAL A 257 9.93 15.86 -3.26
CA VAL A 257 10.93 15.41 -4.25
C VAL A 257 10.30 15.25 -5.62
N ARG A 258 11.14 15.32 -6.67
CA ARG A 258 10.78 14.92 -8.02
C ARG A 258 11.30 13.52 -8.30
N ILE A 259 10.46 12.69 -8.89
CA ILE A 259 10.78 11.30 -9.20
C ILE A 259 10.50 11.03 -10.67
N LYS A 260 11.49 10.43 -11.35
CA LYS A 260 11.42 9.99 -12.74
C LYS A 260 11.55 8.47 -12.81
N PRO A 261 10.45 7.75 -13.06
CA PRO A 261 10.53 6.33 -13.40
C PRO A 261 11.36 6.13 -14.67
N VAL A 262 12.20 5.10 -14.73
CA VAL A 262 13.02 4.79 -15.91
C VAL A 262 12.18 4.38 -17.15
N ARG A 263 10.92 4.07 -16.93
CA ARG A 263 9.90 3.85 -17.97
C ARG A 263 8.58 4.46 -17.53
N PRO A 264 7.72 4.91 -18.45
CA PRO A 264 6.40 5.40 -18.13
C PRO A 264 5.62 4.40 -17.28
N THR A 265 5.05 4.87 -16.19
CA THR A 265 4.41 4.02 -15.18
C THR A 265 3.07 4.59 -14.78
N CYS A 266 2.07 3.71 -14.67
CA CYS A 266 0.75 4.12 -14.18
C CYS A 266 0.86 4.51 -12.70
N ILE A 267 0.48 5.74 -12.41
CA ILE A 267 0.43 6.28 -11.05
C ILE A 267 -0.61 7.40 -11.00
N GLU A 268 -1.29 7.55 -9.88
CA GLU A 268 -2.29 8.59 -9.67
C GLU A 268 -1.87 9.52 -8.54
N THR A 269 -2.49 10.71 -8.45
CA THR A 269 -2.29 11.56 -7.28
C THR A 269 -2.95 10.93 -6.05
N PHE A 270 -2.31 11.07 -4.91
CA PHE A 270 -2.88 10.56 -3.64
C PHE A 270 -4.22 11.22 -3.30
N GLN A 271 -4.42 12.46 -3.69
CA GLN A 271 -5.65 13.20 -3.42
C GLN A 271 -6.84 12.61 -4.19
N GLU A 272 -6.65 12.24 -5.45
CA GLU A 272 -7.73 11.69 -6.29
C GLU A 272 -7.92 10.19 -6.05
N PHE A 273 -6.83 9.43 -6.01
CA PHE A 273 -6.83 7.98 -5.83
C PHE A 273 -5.82 7.57 -4.76
N PRO A 274 -6.17 7.63 -3.46
CA PRO A 274 -5.26 7.26 -2.37
C PRO A 274 -4.66 5.86 -2.52
N GLU A 275 -5.41 4.92 -3.08
CA GLU A 275 -5.01 3.53 -3.29
C GLU A 275 -3.91 3.41 -4.35
N MET A 276 -3.92 4.31 -5.34
CA MET A 276 -3.03 4.31 -6.50
C MET A 276 -1.91 5.36 -6.40
N GLY A 277 -1.98 6.23 -5.40
CA GLY A 277 -1.05 7.36 -5.20
C GLY A 277 0.00 7.14 -4.10
N ARG A 278 0.16 5.91 -3.61
CA ARG A 278 1.16 5.52 -2.59
C ARG A 278 2.23 4.66 -3.21
N PHE A 279 3.46 4.82 -2.72
CA PHE A 279 4.58 3.99 -3.17
C PHE A 279 5.63 3.80 -2.08
N ALA A 280 6.46 2.78 -2.25
CA ALA A 280 7.67 2.56 -1.47
C ALA A 280 8.88 2.54 -2.39
N LEU A 281 10.00 3.09 -1.92
CA LEU A 281 11.30 3.01 -2.58
C LEU A 281 12.14 1.95 -1.85
N ARG A 282 12.64 0.97 -2.59
CA ARG A 282 13.40 -0.15 -2.03
C ARG A 282 14.76 -0.26 -2.69
N ASP A 283 15.76 -0.58 -1.90
CA ASP A 283 17.11 -0.88 -2.36
C ASP A 283 17.80 -1.83 -1.37
N MET A 284 18.75 -2.64 -1.85
CA MET A 284 19.51 -3.60 -1.04
C MET A 284 18.63 -4.47 -0.12
N GLY A 285 17.47 -4.89 -0.59
CA GLY A 285 16.54 -5.71 0.19
C GLY A 285 15.74 -4.98 1.28
N SER A 286 15.98 -3.67 1.47
CA SER A 286 15.34 -2.84 2.50
C SER A 286 14.42 -1.78 1.89
N THR A 287 13.43 -1.32 2.66
CA THR A 287 12.64 -0.15 2.31
C THR A 287 13.38 1.11 2.74
N ILE A 288 13.77 1.92 1.76
CA ILE A 288 14.55 3.15 1.94
C ILE A 288 13.63 4.31 2.31
N ALA A 289 12.55 4.47 1.56
CA ALA A 289 11.57 5.52 1.80
C ALA A 289 10.17 5.05 1.40
N ALA A 290 9.18 5.74 1.92
CA ALA A 290 7.79 5.59 1.49
C ALA A 290 7.21 6.97 1.21
N GLY A 291 6.25 7.05 0.29
CA GLY A 291 5.75 8.35 -0.12
C GLY A 291 4.36 8.32 -0.75
N VAL A 292 3.86 9.52 -0.98
CA VAL A 292 2.59 9.77 -1.65
C VAL A 292 2.80 10.76 -2.79
N VAL A 293 2.13 10.49 -3.90
CA VAL A 293 2.17 11.35 -5.10
C VAL A 293 1.33 12.59 -4.86
N LYS A 294 1.94 13.76 -5.05
CA LYS A 294 1.27 15.05 -4.92
C LYS A 294 0.76 15.56 -6.27
N GLU A 295 1.57 15.40 -7.31
CA GLU A 295 1.31 15.98 -8.62
C GLU A 295 2.03 15.16 -9.71
N ILE A 296 1.39 14.92 -10.83
CA ILE A 296 2.04 14.37 -12.02
C ILE A 296 2.52 15.57 -12.85
N THR A 297 3.84 15.78 -12.90
CA THR A 297 4.46 16.95 -13.55
C THR A 297 4.69 16.72 -15.04
N GLU A 298 4.87 15.46 -15.45
CA GLU A 298 4.99 15.09 -16.86
C GLU A 298 4.27 13.77 -17.13
N LYS A 299 3.27 13.81 -18.02
CA LYS A 299 2.56 12.61 -18.49
C LYS A 299 3.24 12.03 -19.72
N ALA A 300 3.15 10.71 -19.88
CA ALA A 300 3.51 10.09 -21.15
C ALA A 300 2.51 10.49 -22.23
N ASP A 301 2.99 10.70 -23.44
CA ASP A 301 2.15 10.87 -24.62
C ASP A 301 1.30 9.59 -24.80
N LYS A 302 0.06 9.79 -25.22
CA LYS A 302 -0.88 8.70 -25.51
C LYS A 302 -0.45 7.87 -26.70
#